data_1fbb02e1724dd5cd29543dd8c20f28ac
#
_entry.id   1fbb02e1724dd5cd29543dd8c20f28ac
#
_cell.length_a   1.000
_cell.length_b   1.000
_cell.length_c   1.000
_cell.angle_alpha   90.00
_cell.angle_beta   90.00
_cell.angle_gamma   90.00
#
_symmetry.space_group_name_H-M   'P 1'
#
loop_
_entity.id
_entity.type
_entity.pdbx_description
1 polymer ?
#
loop_
_entity_poly.entity_id
_entity_poly.type
_entity_poly.pdbx_seq_one_letter_code
_entity_poly.pdbx_strand_id
1 'polypeptide(L)'
;PTLQDAKDHSSQRFTQTAKLMPEVFSRIAETRSRDETNTLFTKEIADGSATLFFSGANSARSLASKPLGFAACDEVDGYPLDVDGEGDPIGLVMERMSNFPNRKLLLCSTPTTKDFSTIEREYLASDRRRYWVPCPHCDALQVLTWGATVEHGIKWLKTPAGDPRPETAIYVCEHCGGTIQNHQKTRMLGDGRWIAENPEAQNGTVAGFHLSKLYSPVGWKSWEMLVRDWVSAQEAAKAGDVAKLKRFVNTSLAETWEEQGDKADEHALRRRAGDFPLRTVIWGMYVMTAGVDVQGDRLEAYLWAWGRGMERQMVDRAVFYGDPALPETEAGSPWAALTEWRRTPVLHQSGQTVPLLATMIDSGGHHTQQVYAYARTHQGEHVYAVKGQSQAGKAVLGKPSDQDVNWRGVKVKKGVKLWPIGTDTAKAEIYGRLRMTTPGPGYVHLSKRLAPEVFEQITAERLVTKYVKGHPKLEWVKPAGRRNEALDCAVYALAGAHWAGIDRWRDGDWKKWEERLSSAVQHPAPSLGAKVTLGAMKRFAS
;
A
#
# COMPACT_ATOMS: atom_id res chain seq x y z
N PRO A 1 -6.69 -19.57 -7.58
CA PRO A 1 -6.46 -18.31 -8.29
C PRO A 1 -6.28 -18.50 -9.80
N THR A 2 -5.52 -19.52 -10.28
CA THR A 2 -5.27 -19.75 -11.70
C THR A 2 -6.19 -20.81 -12.31
N LEU A 3 -6.24 -20.89 -13.66
CA LEU A 3 -6.99 -21.92 -14.37
C LEU A 3 -6.43 -23.32 -14.06
N GLN A 4 -5.12 -23.44 -13.82
CA GLN A 4 -4.50 -24.72 -13.42
C GLN A 4 -4.98 -25.15 -12.02
N ASP A 5 -5.06 -24.20 -11.07
CA ASP A 5 -5.58 -24.48 -9.72
C ASP A 5 -7.05 -24.96 -9.78
N ALA A 6 -7.87 -24.32 -10.64
CA ALA A 6 -9.25 -24.76 -10.86
C ALA A 6 -9.34 -26.19 -11.40
N LYS A 7 -8.46 -26.54 -12.35
CA LYS A 7 -8.35 -27.90 -12.91
C LYS A 7 -7.96 -28.92 -11.85
N ASP A 8 -6.95 -28.61 -11.06
CA ASP A 8 -6.44 -29.50 -10.01
C ASP A 8 -7.48 -29.65 -8.89
N HIS A 9 -8.17 -28.58 -8.52
CA HIS A 9 -9.30 -28.63 -7.57
C HIS A 9 -10.42 -29.55 -8.07
N SER A 10 -10.85 -29.40 -9.33
CA SER A 10 -11.89 -30.23 -9.92
C SER A 10 -11.52 -31.71 -9.97
N SER A 11 -10.30 -32.05 -10.44
CA SER A 11 -9.87 -33.43 -10.67
C SER A 11 -9.39 -34.13 -9.40
N GLN A 12 -8.55 -33.48 -8.62
CA GLN A 12 -7.86 -34.11 -7.48
C GLN A 12 -8.61 -33.96 -6.16
N ARG A 13 -9.34 -32.86 -5.96
CA ARG A 13 -10.10 -32.64 -4.72
C ARG A 13 -11.58 -32.97 -4.89
N PHE A 14 -12.31 -32.18 -5.70
CA PHE A 14 -13.76 -32.35 -5.81
C PHE A 14 -14.15 -33.75 -6.27
N THR A 15 -13.62 -34.24 -7.38
CA THR A 15 -14.00 -35.56 -7.93
C THR A 15 -13.63 -36.71 -6.97
N GLN A 16 -12.49 -36.63 -6.29
CA GLN A 16 -12.09 -37.68 -5.35
C GLN A 16 -12.95 -37.64 -4.07
N THR A 17 -13.22 -36.44 -3.53
CA THR A 17 -14.08 -36.29 -2.36
C THR A 17 -15.50 -36.71 -2.65
N ALA A 18 -16.06 -36.32 -3.81
CA ALA A 18 -17.39 -36.74 -4.23
C ALA A 18 -17.54 -38.25 -4.30
N LYS A 19 -16.53 -38.98 -4.81
CA LYS A 19 -16.53 -40.48 -4.84
C LYS A 19 -16.62 -41.10 -3.44
N LEU A 20 -16.13 -40.42 -2.41
CA LEU A 20 -16.21 -40.92 -1.02
C LEU A 20 -17.56 -40.59 -0.36
N MET A 21 -18.39 -39.81 -1.04
CA MET A 21 -19.73 -39.37 -0.58
C MET A 21 -20.80 -39.88 -1.55
N PRO A 22 -21.36 -41.08 -1.38
CA PRO A 22 -22.28 -41.71 -2.35
C PRO A 22 -23.48 -40.81 -2.71
N GLU A 23 -24.02 -40.08 -1.75
CA GLU A 23 -25.14 -39.15 -1.96
C GLU A 23 -24.79 -37.97 -2.87
N VAL A 24 -23.56 -37.47 -2.80
CA VAL A 24 -23.06 -36.40 -3.68
C VAL A 24 -22.72 -36.99 -5.05
N PHE A 25 -22.03 -38.14 -5.07
CA PHE A 25 -21.60 -38.76 -6.30
C PHE A 25 -22.73 -39.18 -7.20
N SER A 26 -23.84 -39.74 -6.61
CA SER A 26 -25.05 -40.13 -7.36
C SER A 26 -25.80 -38.93 -8.00
N ARG A 27 -25.55 -37.73 -7.52
CA ARG A 27 -26.16 -36.51 -8.08
C ARG A 27 -25.34 -35.89 -9.23
N ILE A 28 -24.12 -36.35 -9.46
CA ILE A 28 -23.29 -35.87 -10.57
C ILE A 28 -23.57 -36.75 -11.78
N ALA A 29 -23.83 -36.14 -12.94
CA ALA A 29 -24.08 -36.87 -14.17
C ALA A 29 -22.89 -37.77 -14.54
N GLU A 30 -23.18 -38.99 -15.04
CA GLU A 30 -22.13 -39.90 -15.49
C GLU A 30 -21.36 -39.33 -16.69
N THR A 31 -20.03 -39.47 -16.69
CA THR A 31 -19.19 -39.02 -17.80
C THR A 31 -19.32 -40.01 -18.96
N ARG A 32 -19.88 -39.57 -20.07
CA ARG A 32 -19.94 -40.32 -21.34
C ARG A 32 -18.81 -39.89 -22.27
N SER A 33 -18.31 -40.81 -23.08
CA SER A 33 -17.12 -40.63 -23.94
C SER A 33 -17.38 -39.71 -25.15
N ARG A 34 -17.94 -38.57 -25.06
CA ARG A 34 -18.14 -37.46 -26.03
C ARG A 34 -19.04 -36.40 -25.43
N ASP A 35 -19.10 -36.32 -24.12
CA ASP A 35 -20.02 -35.43 -23.42
C ASP A 35 -19.32 -34.10 -23.15
N GLU A 36 -19.83 -33.01 -23.73
CA GLU A 36 -19.34 -31.65 -23.50
C GLU A 36 -19.79 -31.08 -22.14
N THR A 37 -20.77 -31.71 -21.50
CA THR A 37 -21.42 -31.24 -20.27
C THR A 37 -20.71 -31.64 -18.98
N ASN A 38 -19.90 -32.73 -19.03
CA ASN A 38 -19.14 -33.21 -17.88
C ASN A 38 -17.63 -33.22 -18.13
N THR A 39 -17.04 -32.02 -18.13
CA THR A 39 -15.61 -31.80 -18.38
C THR A 39 -14.82 -31.59 -17.08
N LEU A 40 -13.51 -31.28 -17.19
CA LEU A 40 -12.69 -30.86 -16.05
C LEU A 40 -13.21 -29.57 -15.40
N PHE A 41 -13.79 -28.65 -16.16
CA PHE A 41 -14.25 -27.34 -15.69
C PHE A 41 -15.76 -27.26 -15.51
N THR A 42 -16.50 -28.28 -15.87
CA THR A 42 -17.96 -28.28 -15.81
C THR A 42 -18.45 -29.64 -15.30
N LYS A 43 -19.37 -29.64 -14.35
CA LYS A 43 -20.05 -30.83 -13.86
C LYS A 43 -21.54 -30.56 -13.84
N GLU A 44 -22.30 -31.33 -14.60
CA GLU A 44 -23.76 -31.28 -14.61
C GLU A 44 -24.35 -32.12 -13.48
N ILE A 45 -25.42 -31.66 -12.87
CA ILE A 45 -26.20 -32.46 -11.93
C ILE A 45 -27.09 -33.41 -12.74
N ALA A 46 -27.22 -34.68 -12.28
CA ALA A 46 -27.80 -35.76 -13.03
C ALA A 46 -29.27 -35.52 -13.46
N ASP A 47 -30.01 -34.70 -12.72
CA ASP A 47 -31.39 -34.30 -13.03
C ASP A 47 -31.51 -33.04 -13.91
N GLY A 48 -30.36 -32.48 -14.35
CA GLY A 48 -30.31 -31.27 -15.14
C GLY A 48 -30.63 -29.97 -14.38
N SER A 49 -30.85 -30.03 -13.06
CA SER A 49 -31.28 -28.88 -12.25
C SER A 49 -30.21 -27.80 -12.10
N ALA A 50 -28.95 -28.16 -12.21
CA ALA A 50 -27.84 -27.22 -12.04
C ALA A 50 -26.54 -27.69 -12.76
N THR A 51 -25.64 -26.75 -12.93
CA THR A 51 -24.28 -27.00 -13.45
C THR A 51 -23.26 -26.37 -12.52
N LEU A 52 -22.25 -27.12 -12.12
CA LEU A 52 -21.11 -26.64 -11.36
C LEU A 52 -19.97 -26.27 -12.30
N PHE A 53 -19.44 -25.06 -12.16
CA PHE A 53 -18.32 -24.55 -12.95
C PHE A 53 -17.09 -24.35 -12.09
N PHE A 54 -15.92 -24.73 -12.60
CA PHE A 54 -14.61 -24.43 -12.02
C PHE A 54 -13.91 -23.41 -12.89
N SER A 55 -13.51 -22.27 -12.31
CA SER A 55 -12.87 -21.18 -13.03
C SER A 55 -11.68 -20.61 -12.25
N GLY A 56 -10.66 -20.14 -12.97
CA GLY A 56 -9.62 -19.28 -12.38
C GLY A 56 -10.13 -17.85 -12.24
N ALA A 57 -9.49 -17.08 -11.36
CA ALA A 57 -9.83 -15.69 -11.07
C ALA A 57 -9.09 -14.67 -11.96
N ASN A 58 -8.27 -15.12 -12.94
CA ASN A 58 -7.38 -14.27 -13.74
C ASN A 58 -7.97 -13.84 -15.09
N SER A 59 -9.25 -14.09 -15.34
CA SER A 59 -9.90 -13.75 -16.61
C SER A 59 -11.28 -13.17 -16.34
N ALA A 60 -11.45 -11.89 -16.64
CA ALA A 60 -12.72 -11.20 -16.51
C ALA A 60 -13.81 -11.90 -17.32
N ARG A 61 -13.51 -12.34 -18.54
CA ARG A 61 -14.42 -13.08 -19.40
C ARG A 61 -14.94 -14.37 -18.74
N SER A 62 -14.08 -15.13 -18.06
CA SER A 62 -14.46 -16.36 -17.39
C SER A 62 -15.39 -16.10 -16.19
N LEU A 63 -15.15 -15.02 -15.46
CA LEU A 63 -15.94 -14.60 -14.30
C LEU A 63 -17.27 -13.97 -14.73
N ALA A 64 -17.29 -13.30 -15.88
CA ALA A 64 -18.43 -12.54 -16.38
C ALA A 64 -19.44 -13.35 -17.24
N SER A 65 -19.09 -14.56 -17.69
CA SER A 65 -19.82 -15.25 -18.76
C SER A 65 -21.07 -16.03 -18.34
N LYS A 66 -21.29 -16.28 -17.02
CA LYS A 66 -22.33 -17.21 -16.56
C LYS A 66 -23.15 -16.64 -15.41
N PRO A 67 -24.49 -16.78 -15.42
CA PRO A 67 -25.31 -16.44 -14.26
C PRO A 67 -25.06 -17.45 -13.12
N LEU A 68 -24.91 -16.98 -11.87
CA LEU A 68 -24.55 -17.79 -10.72
C LEU A 68 -25.55 -17.58 -9.56
N GLY A 69 -26.20 -18.64 -9.12
CA GLY A 69 -26.99 -18.63 -7.88
C GLY A 69 -26.11 -18.80 -6.63
N PHE A 70 -25.05 -19.61 -6.75
CA PHE A 70 -24.11 -19.89 -5.67
C PHE A 70 -22.68 -19.75 -6.21
N ALA A 71 -21.80 -19.15 -5.42
CA ALA A 71 -20.37 -19.09 -5.74
C ALA A 71 -19.54 -19.36 -4.49
N ALA A 72 -18.43 -20.12 -4.68
CA ALA A 72 -17.40 -20.33 -3.66
C ALA A 72 -16.06 -19.87 -4.24
N CYS A 73 -15.48 -18.84 -3.63
CA CYS A 73 -14.19 -18.27 -4.01
C CYS A 73 -13.15 -18.71 -2.98
N ASP A 74 -12.20 -19.54 -3.41
CA ASP A 74 -11.17 -20.10 -2.56
C ASP A 74 -9.84 -19.34 -2.76
N GLU A 75 -9.10 -19.12 -1.66
CA GLU A 75 -7.83 -18.38 -1.63
C GLU A 75 -7.94 -16.97 -2.24
N VAL A 76 -8.96 -16.20 -1.81
CA VAL A 76 -9.26 -14.87 -2.38
C VAL A 76 -8.13 -13.85 -2.22
N ASP A 77 -7.26 -14.00 -1.23
CA ASP A 77 -6.06 -13.16 -1.08
C ASP A 77 -5.01 -13.40 -2.18
N GLY A 78 -5.12 -14.52 -2.91
CA GLY A 78 -4.31 -14.82 -4.09
C GLY A 78 -4.89 -14.29 -5.40
N TYR A 79 -6.05 -13.63 -5.38
CA TYR A 79 -6.67 -13.08 -6.57
C TYR A 79 -5.98 -11.77 -6.99
N PRO A 80 -5.97 -11.43 -8.30
CA PRO A 80 -5.51 -10.11 -8.74
C PRO A 80 -6.43 -9.02 -8.18
N LEU A 81 -5.89 -7.83 -7.94
CA LEU A 81 -6.68 -6.68 -7.47
C LEU A 81 -7.60 -6.11 -8.55
N ASP A 82 -7.25 -6.34 -9.82
CA ASP A 82 -8.00 -5.96 -11.00
C ASP A 82 -7.79 -7.00 -12.08
N VAL A 83 -8.85 -7.36 -12.80
CA VAL A 83 -8.82 -8.36 -13.87
C VAL A 83 -9.09 -7.69 -15.20
N ASP A 84 -8.08 -7.63 -16.05
CA ASP A 84 -8.15 -7.10 -17.43
C ASP A 84 -8.68 -5.64 -17.51
N GLY A 85 -8.61 -4.85 -16.41
CA GLY A 85 -9.18 -3.50 -16.34
C GLY A 85 -10.69 -3.45 -16.08
N GLU A 86 -11.34 -4.58 -15.83
CA GLU A 86 -12.77 -4.67 -15.55
C GLU A 86 -13.11 -4.64 -14.05
N GLY A 87 -12.08 -4.59 -13.17
CA GLY A 87 -12.24 -4.44 -11.73
C GLY A 87 -11.95 -5.68 -10.90
N ASP A 88 -12.40 -5.64 -9.63
CA ASP A 88 -12.19 -6.68 -8.63
C ASP A 88 -12.92 -8.00 -9.03
N PRO A 89 -12.21 -9.16 -9.00
CA PRO A 89 -12.81 -10.47 -9.33
C PRO A 89 -14.06 -10.81 -8.52
N ILE A 90 -14.11 -10.47 -7.23
CA ILE A 90 -15.26 -10.73 -6.36
C ILE A 90 -16.46 -9.88 -6.81
N GLY A 91 -16.22 -8.61 -7.12
CA GLY A 91 -17.23 -7.71 -7.67
C GLY A 91 -17.83 -8.27 -8.96
N LEU A 92 -17.00 -8.77 -9.89
CA LEU A 92 -17.45 -9.39 -11.14
C LEU A 92 -18.33 -10.63 -10.89
N VAL A 93 -17.98 -11.47 -9.91
CA VAL A 93 -18.80 -12.62 -9.50
C VAL A 93 -20.13 -12.16 -8.90
N MET A 94 -20.13 -11.16 -8.02
CA MET A 94 -21.35 -10.62 -7.39
C MET A 94 -22.33 -10.06 -8.42
N GLU A 95 -21.86 -9.39 -9.45
CA GLU A 95 -22.71 -8.90 -10.56
C GLU A 95 -23.46 -10.06 -11.26
N ARG A 96 -22.80 -11.22 -11.44
CA ARG A 96 -23.43 -12.41 -12.05
C ARG A 96 -24.45 -13.10 -11.14
N MET A 97 -24.42 -12.78 -9.86
CA MET A 97 -25.39 -13.30 -8.87
C MET A 97 -26.58 -12.36 -8.66
N SER A 98 -26.58 -11.17 -9.22
CA SER A 98 -27.59 -10.12 -8.99
C SER A 98 -29.02 -10.56 -9.29
N ASN A 99 -29.22 -11.41 -10.30
CA ASN A 99 -30.53 -11.90 -10.74
C ASN A 99 -31.13 -13.03 -9.86
N PHE A 100 -30.37 -13.51 -8.87
CA PHE A 100 -30.82 -14.59 -8.00
C PHE A 100 -31.17 -14.08 -6.61
N PRO A 101 -32.43 -14.11 -6.18
CA PRO A 101 -32.86 -13.59 -4.87
C PRO A 101 -32.25 -14.39 -3.70
N ASN A 102 -32.03 -15.69 -3.89
CA ASN A 102 -31.47 -16.60 -2.86
C ASN A 102 -29.99 -16.86 -3.06
N ARG A 103 -29.26 -15.89 -3.68
CA ARG A 103 -27.83 -16.04 -3.93
C ARG A 103 -27.03 -16.22 -2.65
N LYS A 104 -25.97 -17.05 -2.73
CA LYS A 104 -25.00 -17.22 -1.63
C LYS A 104 -23.58 -17.17 -2.17
N LEU A 105 -22.76 -16.31 -1.58
CA LEU A 105 -21.33 -16.19 -1.86
C LEU A 105 -20.55 -16.65 -0.64
N LEU A 106 -19.65 -17.60 -0.83
CA LEU A 106 -18.65 -18.01 0.15
C LEU A 106 -17.27 -17.51 -0.28
N LEU A 107 -16.61 -16.79 0.60
CA LEU A 107 -15.20 -16.39 0.43
C LEU A 107 -14.37 -17.09 1.50
N CYS A 108 -13.27 -17.74 1.12
CA CYS A 108 -12.32 -18.28 2.08
C CYS A 108 -10.88 -18.03 1.64
N SER A 109 -10.02 -17.77 2.60
CA SER A 109 -8.58 -17.59 2.39
C SER A 109 -7.82 -17.61 3.70
N THR A 110 -6.53 -17.87 3.65
CA THR A 110 -5.60 -17.39 4.66
C THR A 110 -5.31 -15.92 4.39
N PRO A 111 -5.33 -15.04 5.43
CA PRO A 111 -5.01 -13.64 5.24
C PRO A 111 -3.52 -13.46 4.91
N THR A 112 -3.18 -12.37 4.23
CA THR A 112 -1.81 -12.07 3.81
C THR A 112 -1.23 -10.88 4.57
N THR A 113 -1.02 -9.77 3.92
CA THR A 113 -0.45 -8.56 4.55
C THR A 113 -1.59 -7.63 4.97
N LYS A 114 -1.47 -7.06 6.17
CA LYS A 114 -2.44 -6.11 6.72
C LYS A 114 -2.74 -4.96 5.75
N ASP A 115 -3.98 -4.55 5.70
CA ASP A 115 -4.57 -3.55 4.78
C ASP A 115 -4.56 -3.95 3.28
N PHE A 116 -3.98 -5.09 2.90
CA PHE A 116 -3.98 -5.62 1.53
C PHE A 116 -4.72 -6.96 1.42
N SER A 117 -5.02 -7.58 2.56
CA SER A 117 -5.75 -8.84 2.59
C SER A 117 -7.22 -8.61 2.24
N THR A 118 -7.66 -9.26 1.17
CA THR A 118 -9.07 -9.22 0.74
C THR A 118 -9.96 -9.90 1.76
N ILE A 119 -9.55 -11.07 2.29
CA ILE A 119 -10.36 -11.78 3.27
C ILE A 119 -10.46 -11.03 4.61
N GLU A 120 -9.39 -10.30 5.04
CA GLU A 120 -9.47 -9.44 6.22
C GLU A 120 -10.47 -8.30 6.00
N ARG A 121 -10.44 -7.64 4.84
CA ARG A 121 -11.38 -6.58 4.48
C ARG A 121 -12.82 -7.06 4.58
N GLU A 122 -13.12 -8.21 3.98
CA GLU A 122 -14.47 -8.79 4.00
C GLU A 122 -14.88 -9.25 5.42
N TYR A 123 -13.95 -9.81 6.18
CA TYR A 123 -14.19 -10.18 7.58
C TYR A 123 -14.49 -8.94 8.44
N LEU A 124 -13.72 -7.87 8.32
CA LEU A 124 -13.92 -6.62 9.07
C LEU A 124 -15.26 -5.94 8.73
N ALA A 125 -15.73 -6.10 7.49
CA ALA A 125 -17.03 -5.59 7.05
C ALA A 125 -18.23 -6.47 7.47
N SER A 126 -18.00 -7.69 7.95
CA SER A 126 -19.00 -8.68 8.36
C SER A 126 -19.42 -8.56 9.83
N ASP A 127 -20.23 -9.50 10.30
CA ASP A 127 -20.59 -9.62 11.72
C ASP A 127 -19.45 -10.13 12.62
N ARG A 128 -18.27 -10.49 12.07
CA ARG A 128 -17.02 -10.81 12.75
C ARG A 128 -17.17 -11.87 13.83
N ARG A 129 -17.64 -13.06 13.49
CA ARG A 129 -17.79 -14.17 14.44
C ARG A 129 -16.44 -14.75 14.82
N ARG A 130 -16.28 -14.97 16.13
CA ARG A 130 -15.20 -15.77 16.69
C ARG A 130 -15.74 -17.00 17.38
N TYR A 131 -14.92 -18.03 17.46
CA TYR A 131 -15.30 -19.27 18.14
C TYR A 131 -14.89 -19.17 19.61
N TRP A 132 -15.89 -19.02 20.48
CA TRP A 132 -15.73 -18.92 21.92
C TRP A 132 -15.85 -20.30 22.53
N VAL A 133 -14.90 -20.65 23.43
CA VAL A 133 -14.82 -21.94 24.11
C VAL A 133 -14.83 -21.74 25.62
N PRO A 134 -15.52 -22.61 26.39
CA PRO A 134 -15.53 -22.52 27.84
C PRO A 134 -14.18 -22.92 28.42
N CYS A 135 -13.75 -22.24 29.48
CA CYS A 135 -12.61 -22.66 30.27
C CYS A 135 -12.96 -23.91 31.11
N PRO A 136 -12.15 -24.97 31.12
CA PRO A 136 -12.47 -26.18 31.90
C PRO A 136 -12.39 -26.00 33.43
N HIS A 137 -11.93 -24.83 33.91
CA HIS A 137 -11.79 -24.53 35.35
C HIS A 137 -12.86 -23.56 35.88
N CYS A 138 -13.26 -22.55 35.07
CA CYS A 138 -14.19 -21.52 35.54
C CYS A 138 -15.42 -21.34 34.64
N ASP A 139 -15.56 -22.16 33.59
CA ASP A 139 -16.63 -22.14 32.58
C ASP A 139 -16.80 -20.81 31.81
N ALA A 140 -15.97 -19.80 32.10
CA ALA A 140 -16.00 -18.55 31.35
C ALA A 140 -15.64 -18.77 29.88
N LEU A 141 -16.44 -18.17 28.98
CA LEU A 141 -16.17 -18.22 27.54
C LEU A 141 -15.00 -17.31 27.18
N GLN A 142 -14.10 -17.83 26.37
CA GLN A 142 -12.92 -17.10 25.88
C GLN A 142 -12.57 -17.47 24.44
N VAL A 143 -11.92 -16.57 23.73
CA VAL A 143 -11.32 -16.84 22.42
C VAL A 143 -9.90 -17.30 22.62
N LEU A 144 -9.49 -18.39 21.96
CA LEU A 144 -8.10 -18.85 22.05
C LEU A 144 -7.17 -17.88 21.31
N THR A 145 -6.21 -17.31 22.04
CA THR A 145 -5.21 -16.36 21.57
C THR A 145 -3.80 -16.92 21.66
N TRP A 146 -2.88 -16.43 20.82
CA TRP A 146 -1.47 -16.84 20.89
C TRP A 146 -0.79 -16.36 22.18
N GLY A 147 -1.09 -15.14 22.62
CA GLY A 147 -0.68 -14.64 23.94
C GLY A 147 0.81 -14.31 24.10
N ALA A 148 1.53 -14.01 23.02
CA ALA A 148 2.96 -13.71 23.08
C ALA A 148 3.32 -12.51 23.97
N THR A 149 2.43 -11.51 24.04
CA THR A 149 2.66 -10.23 24.73
C THR A 149 1.75 -9.99 25.95
N VAL A 150 0.83 -10.90 26.23
CA VAL A 150 -0.13 -10.81 27.34
C VAL A 150 0.06 -11.97 28.33
N GLU A 151 -0.49 -11.89 29.54
CA GLU A 151 -0.30 -12.92 30.57
C GLU A 151 -1.07 -14.21 30.29
N HIS A 152 -2.19 -14.15 29.56
CA HIS A 152 -2.99 -15.30 29.13
C HIS A 152 -2.57 -15.85 27.75
N GLY A 153 -3.24 -16.90 27.27
CA GLY A 153 -2.93 -17.53 25.98
C GLY A 153 -1.89 -18.63 26.08
N ILE A 154 -1.23 -18.97 24.96
CA ILE A 154 -0.21 -20.02 24.92
C ILE A 154 1.04 -19.59 25.68
N LYS A 155 1.48 -20.45 26.61
CA LYS A 155 2.70 -20.28 27.43
C LYS A 155 3.53 -21.55 27.42
N TRP A 156 4.84 -21.41 27.59
CA TRP A 156 5.79 -22.50 27.72
C TRP A 156 6.97 -22.08 28.60
N LEU A 157 7.62 -23.06 29.21
CA LEU A 157 8.79 -22.83 30.03
C LEU A 157 10.05 -22.63 29.17
N LYS A 158 11.08 -22.08 29.81
CA LYS A 158 12.43 -21.98 29.27
C LYS A 158 13.40 -22.69 30.20
N THR A 159 14.53 -23.18 29.66
CA THR A 159 15.65 -23.64 30.47
C THR A 159 16.31 -22.49 31.22
N PRO A 160 17.15 -22.75 32.25
CA PRO A 160 17.95 -21.69 32.88
C PRO A 160 18.86 -20.93 31.91
N ALA A 161 19.26 -21.56 30.80
CA ALA A 161 20.02 -20.93 29.70
C ALA A 161 19.15 -20.06 28.77
N GLY A 162 17.81 -20.07 28.94
CA GLY A 162 16.87 -19.29 28.14
C GLY A 162 16.27 -20.05 26.95
N ASP A 163 16.65 -21.30 26.71
CA ASP A 163 16.14 -22.09 25.59
C ASP A 163 14.68 -22.49 25.82
N PRO A 164 13.81 -22.34 24.81
CA PRO A 164 12.40 -22.69 24.93
C PRO A 164 12.20 -24.20 25.07
N ARG A 165 11.19 -24.58 25.88
CA ARG A 165 10.75 -25.98 26.08
C ARG A 165 9.33 -26.18 25.53
N PRO A 166 9.16 -26.40 24.21
CA PRO A 166 7.85 -26.52 23.57
C PRO A 166 6.95 -27.61 24.14
N GLU A 167 7.54 -28.70 24.64
CA GLU A 167 6.81 -29.83 25.27
C GLU A 167 6.05 -29.40 26.55
N THR A 168 6.37 -28.25 27.11
CA THR A 168 5.68 -27.70 28.28
C THR A 168 4.54 -26.75 27.91
N ALA A 169 4.17 -26.70 26.63
CA ALA A 169 3.15 -25.77 26.12
C ALA A 169 1.78 -26.00 26.79
N ILE A 170 1.25 -24.95 27.38
CA ILE A 170 -0.08 -24.88 28.01
C ILE A 170 -0.82 -23.63 27.52
N TYR A 171 -2.13 -23.60 27.74
CA TYR A 171 -2.92 -22.38 27.59
C TYR A 171 -3.28 -21.83 28.96
N VAL A 172 -3.13 -20.53 29.16
CA VAL A 172 -3.52 -19.83 30.40
C VAL A 172 -4.82 -19.08 30.14
N CYS A 173 -5.84 -19.37 30.96
CA CYS A 173 -7.16 -18.74 30.86
C CYS A 173 -7.07 -17.23 31.14
N GLU A 174 -7.73 -16.41 30.35
CA GLU A 174 -7.75 -14.95 30.52
C GLU A 174 -8.56 -14.49 31.75
N HIS A 175 -9.51 -15.32 32.21
CA HIS A 175 -10.42 -14.96 33.31
C HIS A 175 -9.93 -15.43 34.66
N CYS A 176 -9.47 -16.68 34.79
CA CYS A 176 -9.09 -17.25 36.10
C CYS A 176 -7.58 -17.54 36.21
N GLY A 177 -6.77 -17.36 35.16
CA GLY A 177 -5.35 -17.72 35.17
C GLY A 177 -5.08 -19.22 35.26
N GLY A 178 -6.11 -20.07 35.24
CA GLY A 178 -5.96 -21.54 35.30
C GLY A 178 -5.25 -22.07 34.06
N THR A 179 -4.38 -23.07 34.27
CA THR A 179 -3.58 -23.69 33.22
C THR A 179 -4.35 -24.83 32.55
N ILE A 180 -4.46 -24.80 31.25
CA ILE A 180 -5.23 -25.74 30.43
C ILE A 180 -4.24 -26.57 29.60
N GLN A 181 -4.39 -27.90 29.64
CA GLN A 181 -3.58 -28.82 28.88
C GLN A 181 -4.18 -29.09 27.49
N ASN A 182 -3.33 -29.38 26.50
CA ASN A 182 -3.78 -29.59 25.10
C ASN A 182 -4.88 -30.67 24.96
N HIS A 183 -4.89 -31.72 25.78
CA HIS A 183 -5.89 -32.78 25.73
C HIS A 183 -7.30 -32.31 26.16
N GLN A 184 -7.41 -31.30 27.02
CA GLN A 184 -8.68 -30.70 27.47
C GLN A 184 -9.40 -29.95 26.33
N LYS A 185 -8.67 -29.60 25.27
CA LYS A 185 -9.16 -28.87 24.09
C LYS A 185 -10.35 -29.56 23.41
N THR A 186 -10.39 -30.90 23.40
CA THR A 186 -11.50 -31.65 22.77
C THR A 186 -12.86 -31.28 23.38
N ARG A 187 -12.94 -31.24 24.70
CA ARG A 187 -14.16 -30.84 25.41
C ARG A 187 -14.49 -29.37 25.15
N MET A 188 -13.51 -28.49 25.30
CA MET A 188 -13.69 -27.07 25.05
C MET A 188 -14.24 -26.80 23.64
N LEU A 189 -13.72 -27.51 22.63
CA LEU A 189 -14.18 -27.36 21.24
C LEU A 189 -15.60 -27.89 21.05
N GLY A 190 -15.98 -28.98 21.72
CA GLY A 190 -17.35 -29.53 21.65
C GLY A 190 -18.39 -28.62 22.26
N ASP A 191 -18.05 -27.93 23.35
CA ASP A 191 -18.93 -27.02 24.08
C ASP A 191 -18.80 -25.55 23.60
N GLY A 192 -18.02 -25.30 22.56
CA GLY A 192 -17.80 -23.96 21.98
C GLY A 192 -18.96 -23.49 21.10
N ARG A 193 -18.98 -22.18 20.84
CA ARG A 193 -19.98 -21.55 19.96
C ARG A 193 -19.44 -20.33 19.24
N TRP A 194 -20.00 -20.08 18.06
CA TRP A 194 -19.75 -18.88 17.30
C TRP A 194 -20.52 -17.70 17.89
N ILE A 195 -19.85 -16.60 18.18
CA ILE A 195 -20.46 -15.35 18.69
C ILE A 195 -20.01 -14.22 17.77
N ALA A 196 -20.98 -13.45 17.28
CA ALA A 196 -20.76 -12.26 16.47
C ALA A 196 -20.30 -11.09 17.36
N GLU A 197 -19.21 -10.42 16.97
CA GLU A 197 -18.72 -9.21 17.63
C GLU A 197 -19.41 -7.94 17.10
N ASN A 198 -19.99 -8.00 15.89
CA ASN A 198 -20.66 -6.88 15.23
C ASN A 198 -21.94 -7.36 14.52
N PRO A 199 -22.97 -7.80 15.27
CA PRO A 199 -24.16 -8.45 14.70
C PRO A 199 -24.99 -7.53 13.78
N GLU A 200 -24.88 -6.22 13.93
CA GLU A 200 -25.60 -5.23 13.12
C GLU A 200 -24.91 -4.90 11.79
N ALA A 201 -23.70 -5.41 11.57
CA ALA A 201 -22.98 -5.13 10.34
C ALA A 201 -23.75 -5.61 9.11
N GLN A 202 -23.85 -4.76 8.09
CA GLN A 202 -24.53 -5.05 6.82
C GLN A 202 -25.95 -5.62 7.00
N ASN A 203 -26.70 -5.11 8.00
CA ASN A 203 -28.04 -5.57 8.36
C ASN A 203 -28.11 -7.10 8.63
N GLY A 204 -27.03 -7.69 9.17
CA GLY A 204 -26.96 -9.11 9.49
C GLY A 204 -26.90 -10.06 8.29
N THR A 205 -26.65 -9.54 7.08
CA THR A 205 -26.64 -10.36 5.85
C THR A 205 -25.32 -11.03 5.55
N VAL A 206 -24.22 -10.56 6.18
CA VAL A 206 -22.87 -11.07 5.93
C VAL A 206 -22.28 -11.65 7.22
N ALA A 207 -22.09 -12.96 7.25
CA ALA A 207 -21.44 -13.68 8.35
C ALA A 207 -19.95 -13.88 8.03
N GLY A 208 -19.06 -13.38 8.90
CA GLY A 208 -17.61 -13.61 8.80
C GLY A 208 -17.12 -14.50 9.94
N PHE A 209 -16.23 -15.43 9.63
CA PHE A 209 -15.71 -16.41 10.58
C PHE A 209 -14.19 -16.36 10.63
N HIS A 210 -13.62 -16.26 11.83
CA HIS A 210 -12.16 -16.34 12.05
C HIS A 210 -11.82 -17.56 12.88
N LEU A 211 -10.89 -18.39 12.41
CA LEU A 211 -10.47 -19.60 13.10
C LEU A 211 -8.96 -19.85 12.90
N SER A 212 -8.20 -19.88 13.98
CA SER A 212 -6.76 -20.18 13.97
C SER A 212 -6.47 -21.67 14.23
N LYS A 213 -5.21 -22.10 14.00
CA LYS A 213 -4.78 -23.47 14.34
C LYS A 213 -4.72 -23.74 15.84
N LEU A 214 -4.94 -22.75 16.69
CA LEU A 214 -5.12 -22.99 18.13
C LEU A 214 -6.31 -23.90 18.41
N TYR A 215 -7.30 -23.86 17.55
CA TYR A 215 -8.51 -24.70 17.58
C TYR A 215 -8.35 -26.06 16.88
N SER A 216 -7.19 -26.40 16.35
CA SER A 216 -7.00 -27.71 15.70
C SER A 216 -7.34 -28.85 16.65
N PRO A 217 -8.12 -29.86 16.19
CA PRO A 217 -8.46 -31.03 17.00
C PRO A 217 -7.21 -31.72 17.58
N VAL A 218 -7.39 -32.38 18.74
CA VAL A 218 -6.33 -33.21 19.32
C VAL A 218 -5.96 -34.32 18.32
N GLY A 219 -4.66 -34.54 18.11
CA GLY A 219 -4.15 -35.47 17.10
C GLY A 219 -3.78 -34.82 15.76
N TRP A 220 -4.22 -33.57 15.50
CA TRP A 220 -3.83 -32.83 14.30
C TRP A 220 -2.63 -31.91 14.59
N LYS A 221 -2.89 -30.67 15.03
CA LYS A 221 -1.83 -29.69 15.37
C LYS A 221 -1.94 -29.34 16.86
N SER A 222 -0.98 -29.85 17.66
CA SER A 222 -0.94 -29.55 19.11
C SER A 222 -0.39 -28.17 19.38
N TRP A 223 -0.66 -27.63 20.57
CA TRP A 223 -0.05 -26.37 21.04
C TRP A 223 1.47 -26.48 21.13
N GLU A 224 2.01 -27.64 21.53
CA GLU A 224 3.45 -27.92 21.49
C GLU A 224 4.03 -27.74 20.07
N MET A 225 3.38 -28.32 19.05
CA MET A 225 3.82 -28.18 17.66
C MET A 225 3.77 -26.74 17.18
N LEU A 226 2.77 -25.95 17.60
CA LEU A 226 2.70 -24.54 17.28
C LEU A 226 3.84 -23.75 17.94
N VAL A 227 4.20 -24.07 19.20
CA VAL A 227 5.34 -23.46 19.88
C VAL A 227 6.66 -23.80 19.17
N ARG A 228 6.85 -25.04 18.73
CA ARG A 228 8.03 -25.45 17.93
C ARG A 228 8.15 -24.64 16.63
N ASP A 229 7.03 -24.50 15.89
CA ASP A 229 6.99 -23.72 14.65
C ASP A 229 7.32 -22.24 14.92
N TRP A 230 6.77 -21.68 15.99
CA TRP A 230 7.03 -20.31 16.40
C TRP A 230 8.50 -20.07 16.76
N VAL A 231 9.09 -20.93 17.59
CA VAL A 231 10.51 -20.84 17.99
C VAL A 231 11.40 -20.89 16.76
N SER A 232 11.19 -21.86 15.85
CA SER A 232 11.94 -21.94 14.59
C SER A 232 11.76 -20.70 13.71
N ALA A 233 10.55 -20.12 13.69
CA ALA A 233 10.28 -18.90 12.94
C ALA A 233 10.98 -17.67 13.54
N GLN A 234 11.03 -17.57 14.87
CA GLN A 234 11.73 -16.51 15.60
C GLN A 234 13.24 -16.57 15.39
N GLU A 235 13.83 -17.77 15.40
CA GLU A 235 15.26 -17.98 15.13
C GLU A 235 15.63 -17.57 13.70
N ALA A 236 14.81 -17.97 12.73
CA ALA A 236 15.01 -17.55 11.34
C ALA A 236 14.90 -16.02 11.17
N ALA A 237 13.93 -15.40 11.84
CA ALA A 237 13.76 -13.93 11.81
C ALA A 237 14.95 -13.18 12.42
N LYS A 238 15.55 -13.70 13.51
CA LYS A 238 16.80 -13.16 14.07
C LYS A 238 17.98 -13.27 13.10
N ALA A 239 17.98 -14.29 12.26
CA ALA A 239 18.98 -14.48 11.19
C ALA A 239 18.65 -13.66 9.91
N GLY A 240 17.58 -12.82 9.92
CA GLY A 240 17.16 -11.98 8.80
C GLY A 240 16.09 -12.59 7.89
N ASP A 241 15.69 -13.85 8.09
CA ASP A 241 14.60 -14.51 7.34
C ASP A 241 13.26 -14.41 8.08
N VAL A 242 12.48 -13.40 7.75
CA VAL A 242 11.13 -13.19 8.33
C VAL A 242 10.03 -14.01 7.65
N ALA A 243 10.32 -14.73 6.55
CA ALA A 243 9.30 -15.43 5.77
C ALA A 243 8.60 -16.55 6.59
N LYS A 244 9.35 -17.25 7.46
CA LYS A 244 8.78 -18.27 8.35
C LYS A 244 7.83 -17.66 9.38
N LEU A 245 8.19 -16.50 9.93
CA LEU A 245 7.37 -15.79 10.92
C LEU A 245 6.09 -15.25 10.27
N LYS A 246 6.19 -14.63 9.10
CA LYS A 246 5.04 -14.20 8.29
C LYS A 246 4.10 -15.37 8.02
N ARG A 247 4.64 -16.51 7.56
CA ARG A 247 3.84 -17.71 7.33
C ARG A 247 3.16 -18.20 8.59
N PHE A 248 3.84 -18.21 9.74
CA PHE A 248 3.23 -18.62 11.01
C PHE A 248 2.04 -17.72 11.39
N VAL A 249 2.20 -16.41 11.32
CA VAL A 249 1.11 -15.44 11.59
C VAL A 249 -0.06 -15.67 10.63
N ASN A 250 0.19 -15.68 9.33
CA ASN A 250 -0.87 -15.80 8.33
C ASN A 250 -1.58 -17.17 8.39
N THR A 251 -0.82 -18.29 8.42
CA THR A 251 -1.41 -19.63 8.27
C THR A 251 -1.70 -20.36 9.58
N SER A 252 -1.05 -20.01 10.69
CA SER A 252 -1.29 -20.66 11.97
C SER A 252 -2.19 -19.84 12.88
N LEU A 253 -2.04 -18.52 12.88
CA LEU A 253 -2.91 -17.63 13.65
C LEU A 253 -4.11 -17.13 12.84
N ALA A 254 -4.09 -17.29 11.52
CA ALA A 254 -5.07 -16.71 10.59
C ALA A 254 -5.17 -15.18 10.72
N GLU A 255 -4.06 -14.54 11.02
CA GLU A 255 -3.94 -13.09 11.19
C GLU A 255 -3.12 -12.49 10.05
N THR A 256 -3.36 -11.22 9.73
CA THR A 256 -2.56 -10.51 8.74
C THR A 256 -1.17 -10.22 9.27
N TRP A 257 -0.17 -10.38 8.41
CA TRP A 257 1.19 -9.98 8.70
C TRP A 257 1.33 -8.46 8.60
N GLU A 258 1.77 -7.83 9.66
CA GLU A 258 2.18 -6.43 9.65
C GLU A 258 3.68 -6.36 9.35
N GLU A 259 4.03 -5.86 8.16
CA GLU A 259 5.45 -5.67 7.83
C GLU A 259 6.04 -4.57 8.71
N GLN A 260 7.00 -4.94 9.55
CA GLN A 260 7.72 -4.00 10.43
C GLN A 260 8.76 -3.16 9.68
N GLY A 261 8.89 -3.34 8.35
CA GLY A 261 9.81 -2.61 7.50
C GLY A 261 9.13 -1.42 6.83
N ASP A 262 9.80 -0.28 6.83
CA ASP A 262 9.55 0.94 6.02
C ASP A 262 8.21 1.69 6.16
N LYS A 263 7.39 1.40 7.17
CA LYS A 263 6.26 2.27 7.50
C LYS A 263 6.75 3.47 8.30
N ALA A 264 6.54 4.68 7.78
CA ALA A 264 6.60 5.88 8.60
C ALA A 264 5.29 5.98 9.42
N ASP A 265 5.40 6.17 10.73
CA ASP A 265 4.24 6.34 11.59
C ASP A 265 3.67 7.76 11.44
N GLU A 266 2.49 7.88 10.84
CA GLU A 266 1.75 9.13 10.67
C GLU A 266 1.58 9.88 11.99
N HIS A 267 1.18 9.19 13.05
CA HIS A 267 0.99 9.80 14.37
C HIS A 267 2.30 10.29 14.97
N ALA A 268 3.42 9.57 14.78
CA ALA A 268 4.73 10.02 15.20
C ALA A 268 5.17 11.26 14.43
N LEU A 269 4.91 11.32 13.11
CA LEU A 269 5.19 12.49 12.28
C LEU A 269 4.40 13.71 12.76
N ARG A 270 3.11 13.56 13.04
CA ARG A 270 2.26 14.65 13.58
C ARG A 270 2.73 15.14 14.95
N ARG A 271 3.11 14.22 15.84
CA ARG A 271 3.61 14.58 17.19
C ARG A 271 4.91 15.39 17.12
N ARG A 272 5.81 15.07 16.17
CA ARG A 272 7.12 15.76 16.02
C ARG A 272 7.09 16.97 15.09
N ALA A 273 5.96 17.27 14.46
CA ALA A 273 5.80 18.42 13.58
C ALA A 273 6.09 19.73 14.31
N GLY A 274 6.85 20.62 13.66
CA GLY A 274 7.24 21.92 14.19
C GLY A 274 6.13 22.98 14.11
N ASP A 275 6.19 24.01 14.93
CA ASP A 275 5.26 25.13 14.85
C ASP A 275 5.89 26.27 14.04
N PHE A 276 5.78 26.20 12.73
CA PHE A 276 6.20 27.24 11.82
C PHE A 276 5.13 27.47 10.73
N PRO A 277 4.98 28.71 10.23
CA PRO A 277 4.00 29.05 9.20
C PRO A 277 4.28 28.32 7.88
N LEU A 278 3.23 27.99 7.14
CA LEU A 278 3.37 27.61 5.73
C LEU A 278 3.91 28.81 4.94
N ARG A 279 4.53 28.54 3.79
CA ARG A 279 5.23 29.53 2.94
C ARG A 279 6.33 30.33 3.66
N THR A 280 6.87 29.74 4.74
CA THR A 280 8.05 30.27 5.45
C THR A 280 9.11 29.20 5.51
N VAL A 281 10.30 29.51 5.00
CA VAL A 281 11.45 28.62 5.02
C VAL A 281 12.23 28.82 6.33
N ILE A 282 12.44 27.74 7.07
CA ILE A 282 13.15 27.78 8.37
C ILE A 282 14.67 27.89 8.18
N TRP A 283 15.36 28.32 9.25
CA TRP A 283 16.84 28.32 9.27
C TRP A 283 17.41 26.95 8.91
N GLY A 284 18.52 26.96 8.17
CA GLY A 284 19.15 25.75 7.66
C GLY A 284 18.65 25.30 6.27
N MET A 285 17.59 25.90 5.75
CA MET A 285 17.03 25.64 4.41
C MET A 285 17.26 26.85 3.50
N TYR A 286 17.73 26.64 2.26
CA TYR A 286 18.26 27.74 1.45
C TYR A 286 17.70 27.84 0.03
N VAL A 287 17.17 26.75 -0.52
CA VAL A 287 16.65 26.67 -1.89
C VAL A 287 15.43 25.77 -1.92
N MET A 288 14.59 25.90 -2.96
CA MET A 288 13.35 25.14 -3.06
C MET A 288 13.22 24.39 -4.38
N THR A 289 12.46 23.29 -4.34
CA THR A 289 11.92 22.60 -5.52
C THR A 289 10.44 22.27 -5.31
N ALA A 290 9.68 22.12 -6.40
CA ALA A 290 8.28 21.77 -6.36
C ALA A 290 8.01 20.44 -7.09
N GLY A 291 7.12 19.63 -6.54
CA GLY A 291 6.53 18.48 -7.18
C GLY A 291 5.04 18.73 -7.43
N VAL A 292 4.55 18.34 -8.61
CA VAL A 292 3.15 18.52 -9.01
C VAL A 292 2.63 17.20 -9.56
N ASP A 293 1.52 16.76 -9.01
CA ASP A 293 0.76 15.62 -9.45
C ASP A 293 -0.49 16.06 -10.20
N VAL A 294 -0.81 15.39 -11.34
CA VAL A 294 -1.90 15.75 -12.24
C VAL A 294 -3.00 14.71 -12.15
N GLN A 295 -4.14 15.11 -11.59
CA GLN A 295 -5.33 14.28 -11.45
C GLN A 295 -6.36 14.60 -12.57
N GLY A 296 -7.49 13.89 -12.60
CA GLY A 296 -8.53 14.09 -13.61
C GLY A 296 -9.25 15.44 -13.53
N ASP A 297 -9.31 16.05 -12.34
CA ASP A 297 -10.11 17.24 -12.01
C ASP A 297 -9.32 18.34 -11.29
N ARG A 298 -8.02 18.16 -11.09
CA ARG A 298 -7.19 19.08 -10.31
C ARG A 298 -5.69 18.86 -10.51
N LEU A 299 -4.89 19.85 -10.06
CA LEU A 299 -3.46 19.70 -9.82
C LEU A 299 -3.20 19.76 -8.32
N GLU A 300 -2.31 18.89 -7.81
CA GLU A 300 -1.79 18.97 -6.44
C GLU A 300 -0.31 19.33 -6.47
N ALA A 301 0.08 20.36 -5.77
CA ALA A 301 1.43 20.88 -5.77
C ALA A 301 1.99 21.00 -4.36
N TYR A 302 3.24 20.58 -4.18
CA TYR A 302 3.96 20.65 -2.92
C TYR A 302 5.31 21.32 -3.11
N LEU A 303 5.64 22.25 -2.22
CA LEU A 303 6.88 23.00 -2.22
C LEU A 303 7.81 22.48 -1.12
N TRP A 304 9.03 22.17 -1.47
CA TRP A 304 10.04 21.63 -0.56
C TRP A 304 11.26 22.52 -0.53
N ALA A 305 11.72 22.90 0.66
CA ALA A 305 13.00 23.56 0.86
C ALA A 305 14.09 22.57 1.26
N TRP A 306 15.33 22.89 0.91
CA TRP A 306 16.49 22.01 1.04
C TRP A 306 17.62 22.70 1.78
N GLY A 307 18.27 21.94 2.66
CA GLY A 307 19.45 22.32 3.43
C GLY A 307 20.58 21.30 3.30
N ARG A 308 21.64 21.50 4.08
CA ARG A 308 22.83 20.65 4.10
C ARG A 308 22.47 19.17 4.33
N GLY A 309 23.16 18.27 3.60
CA GLY A 309 22.94 16.83 3.73
C GLY A 309 21.55 16.35 3.34
N MET A 310 20.88 17.07 2.41
CA MET A 310 19.51 16.74 1.97
C MET A 310 18.48 16.82 3.11
N GLU A 311 18.76 17.59 4.17
CA GLU A 311 17.76 18.01 5.13
C GLU A 311 16.69 18.81 4.41
N ARG A 312 15.41 18.61 4.74
CA ARG A 312 14.33 19.17 3.94
C ARG A 312 13.11 19.59 4.77
N GLN A 313 12.39 20.58 4.26
CA GLN A 313 11.16 21.08 4.86
C GLN A 313 10.05 21.09 3.83
N MET A 314 8.88 20.56 4.18
CA MET A 314 7.66 20.83 3.41
C MET A 314 7.19 22.25 3.73
N VAL A 315 7.28 23.14 2.74
CA VAL A 315 7.03 24.59 2.89
C VAL A 315 5.57 24.94 2.65
N ASP A 316 4.96 24.32 1.64
CA ASP A 316 3.59 24.63 1.24
C ASP A 316 2.94 23.49 0.50
N ARG A 317 1.60 23.49 0.49
CA ARG A 317 0.73 22.64 -0.32
C ARG A 317 -0.36 23.47 -0.95
N ALA A 318 -0.66 23.22 -2.22
CA ALA A 318 -1.80 23.80 -2.91
C ALA A 318 -2.55 22.75 -3.74
N VAL A 319 -3.84 22.92 -3.86
CA VAL A 319 -4.72 22.12 -4.72
C VAL A 319 -5.46 23.08 -5.63
N PHE A 320 -5.35 22.90 -6.94
CA PHE A 320 -5.96 23.74 -7.95
C PHE A 320 -7.01 22.91 -8.69
N TYR A 321 -8.28 23.15 -8.38
CA TYR A 321 -9.40 22.49 -9.05
C TYR A 321 -9.66 23.10 -10.42
N GLY A 322 -10.03 22.28 -11.39
CA GLY A 322 -10.31 22.64 -12.77
C GLY A 322 -10.03 21.47 -13.71
N ASP A 323 -10.27 21.68 -14.99
CA ASP A 323 -9.97 20.67 -16.01
C ASP A 323 -8.52 20.79 -16.50
N PRO A 324 -7.63 19.83 -16.16
CA PRO A 324 -6.25 19.86 -16.60
C PRO A 324 -6.05 19.64 -18.12
N ALA A 325 -7.10 19.24 -18.85
CA ALA A 325 -7.06 19.17 -20.31
C ALA A 325 -7.06 20.54 -20.98
N LEU A 326 -7.56 21.57 -20.27
CA LEU A 326 -7.62 22.92 -20.82
C LEU A 326 -6.23 23.60 -20.81
N PRO A 327 -5.91 24.37 -21.86
CA PRO A 327 -4.71 25.21 -21.88
C PRO A 327 -4.69 26.21 -20.70
N GLU A 328 -3.48 26.64 -20.28
CA GLU A 328 -3.30 27.63 -19.21
C GLU A 328 -4.08 28.94 -19.42
N THR A 329 -4.32 29.31 -20.67
CA THR A 329 -5.01 30.56 -21.04
C THR A 329 -6.53 30.46 -21.00
N GLU A 330 -7.10 29.29 -20.79
CA GLU A 330 -8.54 29.10 -20.80
C GLU A 330 -9.13 29.17 -19.38
N ALA A 331 -10.34 29.73 -19.29
CA ALA A 331 -11.08 29.79 -18.04
C ALA A 331 -11.43 28.36 -17.56
N GLY A 332 -11.28 28.12 -16.25
CA GLY A 332 -11.46 26.77 -15.66
C GLY A 332 -10.22 25.90 -15.70
N SER A 333 -9.13 26.36 -16.34
CA SER A 333 -7.84 25.67 -16.32
C SER A 333 -7.12 25.86 -14.99
N PRO A 334 -6.60 24.79 -14.34
CA PRO A 334 -5.86 24.92 -13.09
C PRO A 334 -4.41 25.40 -13.28
N TRP A 335 -3.90 25.45 -14.52
CA TRP A 335 -2.52 25.78 -14.83
C TRP A 335 -2.14 27.22 -14.54
N ALA A 336 -3.05 28.17 -14.76
CA ALA A 336 -2.82 29.59 -14.43
C ALA A 336 -2.61 29.78 -12.93
N ALA A 337 -3.42 29.14 -12.11
CA ALA A 337 -3.29 29.18 -10.65
C ALA A 337 -1.98 28.54 -10.18
N LEU A 338 -1.55 27.43 -10.80
CA LEU A 338 -0.23 26.83 -10.56
C LEU A 338 0.90 27.81 -10.90
N THR A 339 0.80 28.54 -12.01
CA THR A 339 1.81 29.55 -12.41
C THR A 339 1.89 30.68 -11.39
N GLU A 340 0.77 31.20 -10.94
CA GLU A 340 0.72 32.25 -9.90
C GLU A 340 1.33 31.74 -8.60
N TRP A 341 0.95 30.56 -8.13
CA TRP A 341 1.48 29.95 -6.91
C TRP A 341 3.00 29.75 -6.97
N ARG A 342 3.54 29.28 -8.09
CA ARG A 342 4.99 29.07 -8.30
C ARG A 342 5.76 30.38 -8.29
N ARG A 343 5.18 31.46 -8.81
CA ARG A 343 5.81 32.79 -8.90
C ARG A 343 5.63 33.62 -7.63
N THR A 344 4.69 33.26 -6.77
CA THR A 344 4.49 33.95 -5.49
C THR A 344 5.73 33.77 -4.60
N PRO A 345 6.39 34.84 -4.16
CA PRO A 345 7.58 34.77 -3.34
C PRO A 345 7.37 34.00 -2.04
N VAL A 346 8.37 33.21 -1.65
CA VAL A 346 8.41 32.51 -0.36
C VAL A 346 9.55 33.09 0.45
N LEU A 347 9.28 33.43 1.70
CA LEU A 347 10.25 34.09 2.57
C LEU A 347 10.99 33.07 3.44
N HIS A 348 12.28 33.26 3.59
CA HIS A 348 13.07 32.66 4.64
C HIS A 348 12.79 33.38 5.98
N GLN A 349 13.06 32.75 7.11
CA GLN A 349 12.95 33.38 8.43
C GLN A 349 13.84 34.64 8.60
N SER A 350 14.86 34.82 7.75
CA SER A 350 15.63 36.07 7.67
C SER A 350 14.90 37.23 6.97
N GLY A 351 13.68 37.03 6.45
CA GLY A 351 12.95 37.99 5.65
C GLY A 351 13.32 37.99 4.15
N GLN A 352 14.29 37.19 3.72
CA GLN A 352 14.73 37.11 2.32
C GLN A 352 13.90 36.12 1.51
N THR A 353 13.79 36.36 0.20
CA THR A 353 13.14 35.46 -0.74
C THR A 353 14.02 34.24 -1.04
N VAL A 354 13.48 33.05 -0.92
CA VAL A 354 14.13 31.78 -1.27
C VAL A 354 13.82 31.41 -2.72
N PRO A 355 14.81 31.03 -3.55
CA PRO A 355 14.55 30.70 -4.95
C PRO A 355 13.93 29.31 -5.12
N LEU A 356 13.01 29.21 -6.07
CA LEU A 356 12.48 27.94 -6.61
C LEU A 356 13.38 27.52 -7.79
N LEU A 357 14.18 26.47 -7.60
CA LEU A 357 15.17 26.01 -8.59
C LEU A 357 14.56 25.17 -9.71
N ALA A 358 13.54 24.34 -9.39
CA ALA A 358 12.90 23.47 -10.36
C ALA A 358 11.48 23.13 -9.93
N THR A 359 10.61 22.92 -10.93
CA THR A 359 9.27 22.34 -10.76
C THR A 359 9.16 21.10 -11.62
N MET A 360 8.87 19.96 -11.01
CA MET A 360 8.69 18.66 -11.68
C MET A 360 7.21 18.29 -11.69
N ILE A 361 6.66 18.04 -12.88
CA ILE A 361 5.23 17.79 -13.09
C ILE A 361 5.04 16.39 -13.67
N ASP A 362 4.24 15.57 -13.02
CA ASP A 362 3.93 14.23 -13.52
C ASP A 362 3.23 14.27 -14.88
N SER A 363 3.68 13.42 -15.77
CA SER A 363 3.09 13.24 -17.10
C SER A 363 2.62 11.81 -17.36
N GLY A 364 2.55 10.98 -16.30
CA GLY A 364 2.19 9.57 -16.40
C GLY A 364 0.70 9.29 -16.64
N GLY A 365 -0.17 10.27 -16.39
CA GLY A 365 -1.62 10.15 -16.49
C GLY A 365 -2.22 10.54 -17.86
N HIS A 366 -3.53 10.82 -17.86
CA HIS A 366 -4.32 11.10 -19.06
C HIS A 366 -4.00 12.44 -19.75
N HIS A 367 -3.42 13.42 -19.02
CA HIS A 367 -3.19 14.79 -19.52
C HIS A 367 -1.74 15.03 -19.99
N THR A 368 -1.02 14.00 -20.45
CA THR A 368 0.40 14.04 -20.83
C THR A 368 0.74 15.19 -21.79
N GLN A 369 -0.07 15.43 -22.84
CA GLN A 369 0.20 16.48 -23.83
C GLN A 369 0.08 17.88 -23.22
N GLN A 370 -0.84 18.08 -22.27
CA GLN A 370 -1.01 19.36 -21.60
C GLN A 370 0.15 19.67 -20.65
N VAL A 371 0.63 18.62 -19.93
CA VAL A 371 1.87 18.72 -19.14
C VAL A 371 3.06 19.11 -20.02
N TYR A 372 3.19 18.50 -21.22
CA TYR A 372 4.26 18.84 -22.14
C TYR A 372 4.15 20.27 -22.69
N ALA A 373 2.95 20.71 -23.03
CA ALA A 373 2.71 22.08 -23.48
C ALA A 373 3.04 23.12 -22.39
N TYR A 374 2.62 22.87 -21.16
CA TYR A 374 2.91 23.72 -20.02
C TYR A 374 4.42 23.74 -19.70
N ALA A 375 5.07 22.57 -19.61
CA ALA A 375 6.51 22.48 -19.35
C ALA A 375 7.33 23.19 -20.44
N ARG A 376 6.92 23.09 -21.72
CA ARG A 376 7.55 23.83 -22.81
C ARG A 376 7.40 25.34 -22.67
N THR A 377 6.20 25.82 -22.35
CA THR A 377 5.93 27.26 -22.15
C THR A 377 6.79 27.84 -21.04
N HIS A 378 6.97 27.10 -19.94
CA HIS A 378 7.69 27.52 -18.74
C HIS A 378 9.11 26.94 -18.61
N GLN A 379 9.70 26.46 -19.71
CA GLN A 379 11.05 25.88 -19.68
C GLN A 379 12.11 26.85 -19.15
N GLY A 380 11.98 28.14 -19.46
CA GLY A 380 12.88 29.18 -18.93
C GLY A 380 12.76 29.42 -17.42
N GLU A 381 11.69 28.90 -16.80
CA GLU A 381 11.46 28.91 -15.34
C GLU A 381 11.77 27.57 -14.69
N HIS A 382 12.49 26.69 -15.38
CA HIS A 382 12.89 25.35 -14.93
C HIS A 382 11.70 24.45 -14.56
N VAL A 383 10.68 24.43 -15.41
CA VAL A 383 9.55 23.51 -15.33
C VAL A 383 9.78 22.32 -16.26
N TYR A 384 9.67 21.11 -15.71
CA TYR A 384 9.99 19.88 -16.43
C TYR A 384 8.91 18.83 -16.27
N ALA A 385 8.63 18.14 -17.37
CA ALA A 385 7.78 16.95 -17.38
C ALA A 385 8.58 15.75 -16.85
N VAL A 386 7.98 14.97 -15.97
CA VAL A 386 8.58 13.76 -15.41
C VAL A 386 7.65 12.54 -15.59
N LYS A 387 8.23 11.34 -15.53
CA LYS A 387 7.48 10.09 -15.56
C LYS A 387 8.09 9.08 -14.60
N GLY A 388 7.28 8.56 -13.69
CA GLY A 388 7.66 7.50 -12.76
C GLY A 388 8.01 6.19 -13.46
N GLN A 389 9.02 5.49 -12.96
CA GLN A 389 9.42 4.13 -13.35
C GLN A 389 9.58 3.30 -12.08
N SER A 390 8.63 2.39 -11.83
CA SER A 390 8.64 1.46 -10.70
C SER A 390 9.56 0.28 -11.01
N GLN A 391 10.85 0.46 -10.81
CA GLN A 391 11.86 -0.58 -10.96
C GLN A 391 12.98 -0.36 -9.93
N ALA A 392 13.25 -1.40 -9.15
CA ALA A 392 14.33 -1.36 -8.15
C ALA A 392 15.70 -1.02 -8.77
N GLY A 393 16.48 -0.21 -8.06
CA GLY A 393 17.84 0.18 -8.47
C GLY A 393 17.93 1.28 -9.54
N LYS A 394 16.82 1.82 -10.02
CA LYS A 394 16.84 3.03 -10.88
C LYS A 394 17.27 4.24 -10.08
N ALA A 395 18.09 5.11 -10.69
CA ALA A 395 18.43 6.40 -10.08
C ALA A 395 17.18 7.26 -9.84
N VAL A 396 17.17 8.07 -8.77
CA VAL A 396 16.08 9.01 -8.47
C VAL A 396 15.72 9.86 -9.70
N LEU A 397 16.73 10.36 -10.42
CA LEU A 397 16.56 11.07 -11.67
C LEU A 397 17.40 10.40 -12.76
N GLY A 398 16.74 9.95 -13.83
CA GLY A 398 17.38 9.34 -14.99
C GLY A 398 17.77 10.36 -16.07
N LYS A 399 18.36 9.87 -17.17
CA LYS A 399 18.68 10.71 -18.34
C LYS A 399 17.39 11.09 -19.09
N PRO A 400 17.23 12.37 -19.48
CA PRO A 400 16.02 12.80 -20.19
C PRO A 400 15.97 12.26 -21.60
N SER A 401 14.74 12.09 -22.11
CA SER A 401 14.46 11.79 -23.51
C SER A 401 13.65 12.92 -24.16
N ASP A 402 13.91 13.18 -25.43
CA ASP A 402 13.16 14.17 -26.18
C ASP A 402 11.76 13.62 -26.55
N GLN A 403 10.72 14.42 -26.35
CA GLN A 403 9.33 14.09 -26.65
C GLN A 403 8.73 15.10 -27.63
N ASP A 404 7.87 14.61 -28.50
CA ASP A 404 7.05 15.47 -29.36
C ASP A 404 5.91 16.09 -28.53
N VAL A 405 5.61 17.34 -28.80
CA VAL A 405 4.54 18.07 -28.11
C VAL A 405 3.61 18.74 -29.10
N ASN A 406 2.30 18.65 -28.85
CA ASN A 406 1.34 19.51 -29.52
C ASN A 406 1.26 20.86 -28.75
N TRP A 407 1.88 21.89 -29.33
CA TRP A 407 1.96 23.20 -28.72
C TRP A 407 1.26 24.24 -29.60
N ARG A 408 0.23 24.88 -29.07
CA ARG A 408 -0.61 25.85 -29.80
C ARG A 408 -1.17 25.30 -31.12
N GLY A 409 -1.61 24.02 -31.11
CA GLY A 409 -2.16 23.36 -32.29
C GLY A 409 -1.15 22.88 -33.35
N VAL A 410 0.16 23.07 -33.09
CA VAL A 410 1.24 22.65 -34.00
C VAL A 410 2.07 21.55 -33.33
N LYS A 411 2.30 20.44 -34.05
CA LYS A 411 3.20 19.37 -33.60
C LYS A 411 4.65 19.82 -33.70
N VAL A 412 5.30 19.99 -32.53
CA VAL A 412 6.72 20.33 -32.43
C VAL A 412 7.49 19.06 -32.09
N LYS A 413 8.34 18.61 -32.99
CA LYS A 413 9.23 17.47 -32.79
C LYS A 413 10.28 17.82 -31.72
N LYS A 414 10.56 16.86 -30.81
CA LYS A 414 11.55 17.03 -29.73
C LYS A 414 11.32 18.31 -28.92
N GLY A 415 10.06 18.68 -28.74
CA GLY A 415 9.66 19.96 -28.19
C GLY A 415 9.81 20.10 -26.69
N VAL A 416 9.91 19.01 -25.95
CA VAL A 416 10.08 18.97 -24.50
C VAL A 416 10.96 17.79 -24.10
N LYS A 417 11.68 17.93 -22.99
CA LYS A 417 12.46 16.86 -22.36
C LYS A 417 11.63 16.18 -21.27
N LEU A 418 11.48 14.87 -21.37
CA LEU A 418 10.86 14.02 -20.35
C LEU A 418 11.93 13.38 -19.48
N TRP A 419 11.85 13.58 -18.18
CA TRP A 419 12.77 13.03 -17.21
C TRP A 419 12.20 11.79 -16.52
N PRO A 420 12.82 10.61 -16.66
CA PRO A 420 12.40 9.43 -15.94
C PRO A 420 12.82 9.50 -14.46
N ILE A 421 11.93 9.07 -13.56
CA ILE A 421 12.18 9.04 -12.11
C ILE A 421 12.14 7.60 -11.62
N GLY A 422 13.18 7.15 -10.92
CA GLY A 422 13.19 5.89 -10.18
C GLY A 422 12.34 6.01 -8.91
N THR A 423 11.04 5.75 -9.02
CA THR A 423 10.08 5.96 -7.93
C THR A 423 10.36 5.08 -6.72
N ASP A 424 10.78 3.83 -6.93
CA ASP A 424 11.06 2.90 -5.84
C ASP A 424 12.25 3.37 -4.99
N THR A 425 13.31 3.85 -5.65
CA THR A 425 14.50 4.40 -4.97
C THR A 425 14.17 5.69 -4.23
N ALA A 426 13.40 6.60 -4.86
CA ALA A 426 12.97 7.85 -4.25
C ALA A 426 12.08 7.60 -3.03
N LYS A 427 11.10 6.69 -3.12
CA LYS A 427 10.22 6.31 -2.00
C LYS A 427 11.02 5.69 -0.85
N ALA A 428 11.96 4.78 -1.14
CA ALA A 428 12.83 4.19 -0.12
C ALA A 428 13.63 5.27 0.64
N GLU A 429 14.21 6.24 -0.09
CA GLU A 429 14.90 7.38 0.53
C GLU A 429 13.95 8.21 1.41
N ILE A 430 12.78 8.61 0.88
CA ILE A 430 11.82 9.44 1.61
C ILE A 430 11.37 8.73 2.90
N TYR A 431 10.98 7.46 2.83
CA TYR A 431 10.57 6.70 4.02
C TYR A 431 11.71 6.52 5.04
N GLY A 432 12.93 6.28 4.57
CA GLY A 432 14.12 6.27 5.44
C GLY A 432 14.29 7.59 6.21
N ARG A 433 14.08 8.73 5.54
CA ARG A 433 14.18 10.06 6.14
C ARG A 433 12.99 10.42 7.04
N LEU A 434 11.78 10.00 6.69
CA LEU A 434 10.59 10.20 7.53
C LEU A 434 10.69 9.51 8.90
N ARG A 435 11.48 8.45 9.03
CA ARG A 435 11.70 7.74 10.31
C ARG A 435 12.70 8.42 11.23
N MET A 436 13.50 9.36 10.74
CA MET A 436 14.47 10.08 11.56
C MET A 436 13.76 10.91 12.62
N THR A 437 14.21 10.81 13.87
CA THR A 437 13.62 11.51 15.01
C THR A 437 14.39 12.77 15.43
N THR A 438 15.66 12.87 15.04
CA THR A 438 16.56 13.98 15.40
C THR A 438 16.87 14.83 14.16
N PRO A 439 16.68 16.16 14.23
CA PRO A 439 17.09 17.08 13.16
C PRO A 439 18.56 16.94 12.78
N GLY A 440 18.85 17.13 11.51
CA GLY A 440 20.18 17.01 10.92
C GLY A 440 20.15 16.48 9.49
N PRO A 441 21.28 16.07 8.91
CA PRO A 441 21.34 15.61 7.53
C PRO A 441 20.25 14.59 7.18
N GLY A 442 19.42 14.92 6.21
CA GLY A 442 18.31 14.09 5.73
C GLY A 442 17.00 14.18 6.52
N TYR A 443 16.95 14.89 7.65
CA TYR A 443 15.72 15.04 8.42
C TYR A 443 14.61 15.76 7.64
N VAL A 444 13.36 15.40 7.90
CA VAL A 444 12.17 15.98 7.26
C VAL A 444 11.40 16.83 8.25
N HIS A 445 11.38 18.13 8.03
CA HIS A 445 10.60 19.09 8.80
C HIS A 445 9.19 19.24 8.22
N LEU A 446 8.18 18.95 9.03
CA LEU A 446 6.76 19.14 8.72
C LEU A 446 6.14 20.14 9.70
N SER A 447 5.25 21.00 9.22
CA SER A 447 4.55 21.95 10.07
C SER A 447 3.29 21.34 10.68
N LYS A 448 2.97 21.70 11.95
CA LYS A 448 1.67 21.39 12.58
C LYS A 448 0.49 22.04 11.84
N ARG A 449 0.75 23.05 11.01
CA ARG A 449 -0.26 23.78 10.22
C ARG A 449 -0.63 23.07 8.91
N LEU A 450 0.07 21.98 8.56
CA LEU A 450 -0.33 21.11 7.46
C LEU A 450 -1.63 20.38 7.83
N ALA A 451 -2.51 20.23 6.86
CA ALA A 451 -3.75 19.49 7.02
C ALA A 451 -3.47 18.01 7.36
N PRO A 452 -4.29 17.37 8.21
CA PRO A 452 -4.11 15.97 8.64
C PRO A 452 -3.89 15.00 7.49
N GLU A 453 -4.63 15.15 6.39
CA GLU A 453 -4.54 14.29 5.22
C GLU A 453 -3.16 14.30 4.54
N VAL A 454 -2.33 15.34 4.75
CA VAL A 454 -0.95 15.38 4.22
C VAL A 454 -0.08 14.31 4.89
N PHE A 455 -0.25 14.13 6.20
CA PHE A 455 0.48 13.10 6.96
C PHE A 455 0.03 11.70 6.56
N GLU A 456 -1.27 11.52 6.31
CA GLU A 456 -1.82 10.26 5.80
C GLU A 456 -1.28 9.93 4.40
N GLN A 457 -1.28 10.91 3.48
CA GLN A 457 -0.86 10.73 2.11
C GLN A 457 0.64 10.49 1.96
N ILE A 458 1.49 11.19 2.75
CA ILE A 458 2.95 11.01 2.65
C ILE A 458 3.41 9.66 3.23
N THR A 459 2.56 9.00 4.03
CA THR A 459 2.81 7.67 4.61
C THR A 459 1.89 6.60 4.05
N ALA A 460 1.19 6.88 2.94
CA ALA A 460 0.12 6.04 2.42
C ALA A 460 0.59 4.69 1.86
N GLU A 461 1.82 4.60 1.39
CA GLU A 461 2.34 3.39 0.75
C GLU A 461 3.20 2.57 1.71
N ARG A 462 3.35 1.29 1.35
CA ARG A 462 4.21 0.33 2.07
C ARG A 462 5.03 -0.47 1.08
N LEU A 463 6.25 -0.81 1.47
CA LEU A 463 7.07 -1.76 0.72
C LEU A 463 6.66 -3.18 1.12
N VAL A 464 6.13 -3.95 0.18
CA VAL A 464 5.68 -5.32 0.41
C VAL A 464 6.44 -6.29 -0.48
N THR A 465 6.66 -7.51 0.00
CA THR A 465 7.23 -8.59 -0.81
C THR A 465 6.10 -9.30 -1.54
N LYS A 466 6.05 -9.13 -2.87
CA LYS A 466 5.21 -9.95 -3.76
C LYS A 466 6.04 -11.07 -4.38
N TYR A 467 5.42 -12.24 -4.59
CA TYR A 467 6.07 -13.33 -5.30
C TYR A 467 5.61 -13.34 -6.75
N VAL A 468 6.52 -13.05 -7.68
CA VAL A 468 6.26 -13.08 -9.12
C VAL A 468 7.00 -14.29 -9.70
N LYS A 469 6.28 -15.26 -10.25
CA LYS A 469 6.83 -16.52 -10.78
C LYS A 469 7.73 -17.25 -9.76
N GLY A 470 7.34 -17.24 -8.47
CA GLY A 470 8.08 -17.89 -7.39
C GLY A 470 9.28 -17.10 -6.82
N HIS A 471 9.62 -15.94 -7.38
CA HIS A 471 10.70 -15.08 -6.88
C HIS A 471 10.14 -13.90 -6.08
N PRO A 472 10.74 -13.59 -4.90
CA PRO A 472 10.32 -12.44 -4.11
C PRO A 472 10.70 -11.14 -4.85
N LYS A 473 9.73 -10.24 -5.02
CA LYS A 473 9.91 -8.90 -5.55
C LYS A 473 9.38 -7.89 -4.55
N LEU A 474 10.20 -6.93 -4.16
CA LEU A 474 9.76 -5.79 -3.36
C LEU A 474 8.99 -4.82 -4.25
N GLU A 475 7.83 -4.38 -3.80
CA GLU A 475 6.96 -3.46 -4.52
C GLU A 475 6.31 -2.48 -3.54
N TRP A 476 6.31 -1.19 -3.89
CA TRP A 476 5.55 -0.17 -3.16
C TRP A 476 4.07 -0.33 -3.51
N VAL A 477 3.24 -0.48 -2.49
CA VAL A 477 1.81 -0.72 -2.67
C VAL A 477 1.01 0.26 -1.82
N LYS A 478 -0.01 0.84 -2.44
CA LYS A 478 -0.98 1.72 -1.80
C LYS A 478 -2.24 0.92 -1.46
N PRO A 479 -2.74 0.97 -0.21
CA PRO A 479 -4.04 0.41 0.13
C PRO A 479 -5.17 1.01 -0.71
N ALA A 480 -6.16 0.17 -1.06
CA ALA A 480 -7.31 0.62 -1.83
C ALA A 480 -8.03 1.79 -1.14
N GLY A 481 -8.42 2.80 -1.92
CA GLY A 481 -9.12 3.99 -1.41
C GLY A 481 -8.25 5.02 -0.69
N ARG A 482 -6.96 4.76 -0.45
CA ARG A 482 -6.05 5.78 0.09
C ARG A 482 -5.47 6.67 -0.99
N ARG A 483 -5.31 7.93 -0.66
CA ARG A 483 -4.65 8.95 -1.49
C ARG A 483 -3.16 8.99 -1.13
N ASN A 484 -2.27 9.30 -2.10
CA ASN A 484 -0.81 9.36 -1.93
C ASN A 484 -0.15 10.55 -2.63
N GLU A 485 -0.91 11.52 -3.09
CA GLU A 485 -0.42 12.65 -3.90
C GLU A 485 0.69 13.44 -3.18
N ALA A 486 0.64 13.56 -1.84
CA ALA A 486 1.72 14.18 -1.07
C ALA A 486 3.05 13.40 -1.19
N LEU A 487 2.99 12.06 -1.23
CA LEU A 487 4.18 11.22 -1.43
C LEU A 487 4.71 11.34 -2.86
N ASP A 488 3.84 11.27 -3.87
CA ASP A 488 4.25 11.38 -5.26
C ASP A 488 4.85 12.77 -5.55
N CYS A 489 4.24 13.84 -5.05
CA CYS A 489 4.81 15.18 -5.14
C CYS A 489 6.15 15.32 -4.39
N ALA A 490 6.34 14.62 -3.27
CA ALA A 490 7.65 14.57 -2.58
C ALA A 490 8.72 13.85 -3.43
N VAL A 491 8.34 12.79 -4.14
CA VAL A 491 9.22 12.08 -5.10
C VAL A 491 9.62 13.02 -6.24
N TYR A 492 8.68 13.78 -6.80
CA TYR A 492 8.95 14.72 -7.88
C TYR A 492 9.81 15.90 -7.41
N ALA A 493 9.54 16.45 -6.23
CA ALA A 493 10.38 17.50 -5.65
C ALA A 493 11.81 17.02 -5.35
N LEU A 494 11.98 15.78 -4.88
CA LEU A 494 13.30 15.15 -4.71
C LEU A 494 14.03 15.00 -6.04
N ALA A 495 13.35 14.61 -7.11
CA ALA A 495 13.92 14.57 -8.45
C ALA A 495 14.37 15.96 -8.91
N GLY A 496 13.64 17.02 -8.55
CA GLY A 496 14.04 18.41 -8.77
C GLY A 496 15.31 18.79 -8.02
N ALA A 497 15.48 18.30 -6.79
CA ALA A 497 16.71 18.50 -6.02
C ALA A 497 17.93 17.81 -6.69
N HIS A 498 17.76 16.59 -7.19
CA HIS A 498 18.78 15.89 -7.97
C HIS A 498 19.08 16.58 -9.29
N TRP A 499 18.05 17.14 -9.98
CA TRP A 499 18.24 17.92 -11.17
C TRP A 499 19.10 19.17 -10.92
N ALA A 500 18.84 19.88 -9.82
CA ALA A 500 19.62 21.03 -9.39
C ALA A 500 21.01 20.66 -8.82
N GLY A 501 21.31 19.36 -8.66
CA GLY A 501 22.58 18.85 -8.13
C GLY A 501 22.76 19.05 -6.62
N ILE A 502 21.69 19.32 -5.88
CA ILE A 502 21.71 19.60 -4.42
C ILE A 502 22.31 18.42 -3.64
N ASP A 503 22.08 17.20 -4.09
CA ASP A 503 22.65 15.96 -3.54
C ASP A 503 24.18 15.91 -3.58
N ARG A 504 24.80 16.71 -4.44
CA ARG A 504 26.27 16.77 -4.66
C ARG A 504 26.91 18.06 -4.18
N TRP A 505 26.12 19.00 -3.65
CA TRP A 505 26.66 20.28 -3.17
C TRP A 505 27.56 20.08 -1.97
N ARG A 506 28.70 20.79 -2.02
CA ARG A 506 29.70 20.81 -0.96
C ARG A 506 29.45 22.00 -0.02
N ASP A 507 30.17 22.04 1.10
CA ASP A 507 30.03 23.11 2.09
C ASP A 507 30.17 24.52 1.51
N GLY A 508 31.09 24.71 0.56
CA GLY A 508 31.28 25.99 -0.13
C GLY A 508 30.08 26.44 -0.98
N ASP A 509 29.28 25.48 -1.51
CA ASP A 509 28.09 25.84 -2.28
C ASP A 509 26.98 26.29 -1.33
N TRP A 510 26.82 25.60 -0.20
CA TRP A 510 25.87 25.98 0.84
C TRP A 510 26.21 27.32 1.48
N LYS A 511 27.48 27.64 1.76
CA LYS A 511 27.92 28.94 2.31
C LYS A 511 27.49 30.11 1.43
N LYS A 512 27.54 29.99 0.11
CA LYS A 512 27.08 31.04 -0.81
C LYS A 512 25.60 31.37 -0.65
N TRP A 513 24.77 30.33 -0.46
CA TRP A 513 23.35 30.53 -0.23
C TRP A 513 23.05 31.07 1.16
N GLU A 514 23.80 30.64 2.16
CA GLU A 514 23.72 31.12 3.53
C GLU A 514 24.07 32.62 3.62
N GLU A 515 25.17 33.01 3.01
CA GLU A 515 25.62 34.41 2.91
C GLU A 515 24.58 35.27 2.19
N ARG A 516 23.99 34.77 1.09
CA ARG A 516 22.96 35.46 0.34
C ARG A 516 21.70 35.73 1.19
N LEU A 517 21.29 34.79 2.01
CA LEU A 517 20.13 34.92 2.89
C LEU A 517 20.42 35.72 4.17
N SER A 518 21.70 35.80 4.57
CA SER A 518 22.13 36.55 5.76
C SER A 518 22.48 38.01 5.46
N SER A 519 23.03 38.33 4.29
CA SER A 519 23.57 39.64 3.96
C SER A 519 22.50 40.73 3.77
N ALA A 520 21.26 40.38 3.69
CA ALA A 520 20.20 41.35 3.43
C ALA A 520 19.48 41.88 4.67
N VAL A 521 19.94 41.54 5.86
CA VAL A 521 19.55 42.26 7.09
C VAL A 521 19.99 43.76 7.05
N GLN A 522 20.89 44.12 6.09
CA GLN A 522 21.46 45.44 5.99
C GLN A 522 20.94 46.32 4.83
N HIS A 523 20.09 45.83 3.92
CA HIS A 523 19.57 46.67 2.81
C HIS A 523 18.09 46.35 2.51
N PRO A 524 17.23 47.37 2.31
CA PRO A 524 15.85 47.15 1.88
C PRO A 524 15.81 46.57 0.47
N ALA A 525 14.83 45.70 0.22
CA ALA A 525 14.66 44.96 -1.01
C ALA A 525 14.77 45.81 -2.28
N PRO A 526 15.52 45.42 -3.33
CA PRO A 526 15.40 46.05 -4.64
C PRO A 526 14.07 45.68 -5.27
N SER A 527 13.42 46.71 -5.88
CA SER A 527 12.18 46.58 -6.61
C SER A 527 12.21 45.47 -7.67
N LEU A 528 11.11 44.73 -7.82
CA LEU A 528 10.83 43.72 -8.83
C LEU A 528 11.36 44.12 -10.22
N GLY A 529 12.45 43.49 -10.68
CA GLY A 529 13.01 43.76 -12.01
C GLY A 529 14.33 43.10 -12.37
N ALA A 530 15.04 42.52 -11.42
CA ALA A 530 16.36 41.92 -11.72
C ALA A 530 16.23 40.52 -12.38
N LYS A 531 16.39 40.46 -13.69
CA LYS A 531 16.65 39.21 -14.44
C LYS A 531 17.93 38.56 -13.89
N VAL A 532 17.81 37.41 -13.25
CA VAL A 532 18.97 36.57 -12.91
C VAL A 532 19.53 36.06 -14.23
N THR A 533 20.70 36.55 -14.61
CA THR A 533 21.36 36.15 -15.87
C THR A 533 21.86 34.73 -15.81
N LEU A 534 21.55 33.95 -16.82
CA LEU A 534 21.84 32.52 -17.02
C LEU A 534 23.35 32.14 -16.86
N GLY A 535 24.24 33.13 -16.88
CA GLY A 535 25.67 32.90 -16.79
C GLY A 535 26.17 32.37 -15.43
N ALA A 536 25.50 32.71 -14.34
CA ALA A 536 25.88 32.23 -13.01
C ALA A 536 25.41 30.79 -12.74
N MET A 537 24.31 30.35 -13.38
CA MET A 537 23.76 29.00 -13.19
C MET A 537 24.51 27.92 -14.00
N LYS A 538 25.05 28.26 -15.20
CA LYS A 538 25.77 27.26 -16.01
C LYS A 538 27.09 26.77 -15.40
N ARG A 539 27.66 27.49 -14.46
CA ARG A 539 28.90 27.07 -13.76
C ARG A 539 28.65 26.06 -12.63
N PHE A 540 27.41 25.82 -12.27
CA PHE A 540 27.03 24.88 -11.21
C PHE A 540 26.45 23.56 -11.74
N ALA A 541 26.25 23.43 -13.08
CA ALA A 541 25.65 22.26 -13.72
C ALA A 541 26.61 21.47 -14.63
N SER A 542 27.93 21.74 -14.57
CA SER A 542 28.99 20.95 -15.25
C SER A 542 29.78 20.11 -14.26
#